data_d06a4fbb49872c0d2c6a9399ec388a11
#
_entry.id   d06a4fbb49872c0d2c6a9399ec388a11
#
_cell.length_a   1.000
_cell.length_b   1.000
_cell.length_c   1.000
_cell.angle_alpha   90.00
_cell.angle_beta   90.00
_cell.angle_gamma   90.00
#
_symmetry.space_group_name_H-M   'P 1'
#
loop_
_entity.id
_entity.type
_entity.pdbx_description
1 polymer ?
#
loop_
_entity_poly.entity_id
_entity_poly.type
_entity_poly.pdbx_seq_one_letter_code
_entity_poly.pdbx_strand_id
1 'polypeptide(L)'
;DNDWAADLTIEQLHDIWSKESTVTKWSDIDPSWPDEEINLYGRPTGSGTLGVFEELVLGDDTIRDDYEASDDIQELSEWVADDVNGLSFMGIGNYLATEGEVRNKIDNVLVDGVAPTADETKSGNYPLSRPLFIYVNAESAKKDNVDEFVTTYVDNAEAVMPRVYFYQLPEEVYGATKQRYADGTTGIDEQWHS
;
A
#
# COMPACT_ATOMS: atom_id res chain seq x y z
N ASP A 1 17.93 -5.27 16.39
CA ASP A 1 17.35 -4.56 15.25
C ASP A 1 17.41 -5.51 14.05
N ASN A 2 16.31 -5.57 13.28
CA ASN A 2 16.20 -6.42 12.11
C ASN A 2 16.92 -5.73 10.94
N ASP A 3 18.06 -6.26 10.51
CA ASP A 3 18.82 -5.76 9.36
C ASP A 3 18.94 -6.81 8.22
N TRP A 4 18.40 -8.02 8.44
CA TRP A 4 18.48 -9.12 7.49
C TRP A 4 17.35 -9.08 6.46
N ALA A 5 16.15 -8.62 6.80
CA ALA A 5 14.99 -8.54 5.92
C ALA A 5 14.76 -7.14 5.33
N ALA A 6 15.84 -6.38 5.08
CA ALA A 6 15.76 -5.02 4.55
C ALA A 6 15.30 -4.95 3.09
N ASP A 7 15.43 -6.05 2.34
CA ASP A 7 14.97 -6.20 0.96
C ASP A 7 14.36 -7.58 0.78
N LEU A 8 13.11 -7.64 0.32
CA LEU A 8 12.39 -8.87 0.04
C LEU A 8 11.86 -8.85 -1.40
N THR A 9 11.94 -9.96 -2.09
CA THR A 9 11.29 -10.09 -3.40
C THR A 9 9.80 -10.33 -3.26
N ILE A 10 9.03 -10.05 -4.32
CA ILE A 10 7.59 -10.42 -4.38
C ILE A 10 7.41 -11.93 -4.13
N GLU A 11 8.30 -12.78 -4.66
CA GLU A 11 8.26 -14.23 -4.45
C GLU A 11 8.46 -14.58 -2.96
N GLN A 12 9.43 -13.95 -2.28
CA GLN A 12 9.63 -14.16 -0.84
C GLN A 12 8.45 -13.66 -0.01
N LEU A 13 7.87 -12.51 -0.37
CA LEU A 13 6.64 -12.01 0.27
C LEU A 13 5.48 -12.98 0.07
N HIS A 14 5.30 -13.52 -1.16
CA HIS A 14 4.31 -14.55 -1.44
C HIS A 14 4.54 -15.78 -0.58
N ASP A 15 5.78 -16.28 -0.51
CA ASP A 15 6.13 -17.45 0.29
C ASP A 15 5.87 -17.25 1.79
N ILE A 16 6.06 -16.04 2.31
CA ILE A 16 5.78 -15.72 3.72
C ILE A 16 4.26 -15.65 3.98
N TRP A 17 3.50 -15.01 3.09
CA TRP A 17 2.13 -14.61 3.38
C TRP A 17 1.04 -15.51 2.78
N SER A 18 1.37 -16.41 1.85
CA SER A 18 0.35 -17.29 1.24
C SER A 18 -0.21 -18.33 2.24
N LYS A 19 -1.45 -18.71 2.04
CA LYS A 19 -2.15 -19.67 2.91
C LYS A 19 -1.50 -21.06 2.96
N GLU A 20 -0.94 -21.49 1.85
CA GLU A 20 -0.26 -22.77 1.73
C GLU A 20 1.23 -22.70 2.12
N SER A 21 1.66 -21.56 2.66
CA SER A 21 3.05 -21.36 3.09
C SER A 21 3.48 -22.36 4.15
N THR A 22 4.70 -22.84 3.99
CA THR A 22 5.43 -23.61 5.02
C THR A 22 6.51 -22.77 5.72
N VAL A 23 6.66 -21.52 5.31
CA VAL A 23 7.61 -20.57 5.91
C VAL A 23 7.09 -20.15 7.29
N THR A 24 7.91 -20.36 8.29
CA THR A 24 7.62 -19.96 9.67
C THR A 24 8.76 -19.15 10.28
N LYS A 25 9.97 -19.28 9.73
CA LYS A 25 11.18 -18.65 10.25
C LYS A 25 11.90 -17.85 9.18
N TRP A 26 12.68 -16.89 9.60
CA TRP A 26 13.54 -16.11 8.71
C TRP A 26 14.54 -16.98 7.96
N SER A 27 15.09 -18.02 8.60
CA SER A 27 15.99 -19.00 7.97
C SER A 27 15.35 -19.90 6.92
N ASP A 28 14.02 -19.96 6.85
CA ASP A 28 13.31 -20.68 5.78
C ASP A 28 13.37 -19.90 4.46
N ILE A 29 13.51 -18.56 4.54
CA ILE A 29 13.67 -17.68 3.37
C ILE A 29 15.14 -17.63 2.93
N ASP A 30 16.05 -17.41 3.86
CA ASP A 30 17.48 -17.43 3.61
C ASP A 30 18.20 -18.15 4.78
N PRO A 31 18.92 -19.25 4.51
CA PRO A 31 19.61 -20.01 5.58
C PRO A 31 20.69 -19.21 6.33
N SER A 32 21.08 -18.04 5.85
CA SER A 32 22.02 -17.14 6.55
C SER A 32 21.32 -16.21 7.55
N TRP A 33 20.00 -16.13 7.52
CA TRP A 33 19.19 -15.31 8.43
C TRP A 33 18.91 -16.04 9.76
N PRO A 34 18.42 -15.34 10.79
CA PRO A 34 18.16 -15.95 12.08
C PRO A 34 17.19 -17.14 12.03
N ASP A 35 17.45 -18.18 12.81
CA ASP A 35 16.54 -19.32 13.02
C ASP A 35 15.46 -18.97 14.05
N GLU A 36 14.73 -17.85 13.79
CA GLU A 36 13.70 -17.28 14.65
C GLU A 36 12.38 -17.19 13.88
N GLU A 37 11.25 -17.34 14.60
CA GLU A 37 9.92 -17.24 14.00
C GLU A 37 9.65 -15.86 13.46
N ILE A 38 8.98 -15.77 12.30
CA ILE A 38 8.45 -14.52 11.73
C ILE A 38 7.10 -14.24 12.35
N ASN A 39 6.96 -13.12 13.05
CA ASN A 39 5.69 -12.67 13.57
C ASN A 39 5.00 -11.74 12.56
N LEU A 40 3.80 -12.12 12.13
CA LEU A 40 3.10 -11.46 11.04
C LEU A 40 1.96 -10.60 11.57
N TYR A 41 1.95 -9.34 11.16
CA TYR A 41 0.98 -8.33 11.54
C TYR A 41 0.36 -7.70 10.30
N GLY A 42 -0.98 -7.58 10.23
CA GLY A 42 -1.58 -7.11 9.00
C GLY A 42 -2.95 -6.49 9.17
N ARG A 43 -3.55 -6.17 8.04
CA ARG A 43 -4.90 -5.61 7.98
C ARG A 43 -5.93 -6.74 7.91
N PRO A 44 -7.08 -6.61 8.59
CA PRO A 44 -8.12 -7.63 8.57
C PRO A 44 -8.86 -7.70 7.23
N THR A 45 -9.60 -8.78 7.05
CA THR A 45 -10.51 -8.98 5.92
C THR A 45 -11.46 -7.79 5.76
N GLY A 46 -11.60 -7.32 4.52
CA GLY A 46 -12.38 -6.13 4.17
C GLY A 46 -11.57 -4.84 4.11
N SER A 47 -10.31 -4.86 4.51
CA SER A 47 -9.39 -3.73 4.31
C SER A 47 -8.99 -3.60 2.85
N GLY A 48 -9.07 -2.37 2.29
CA GLY A 48 -8.55 -2.11 0.95
C GLY A 48 -7.04 -2.30 0.82
N THR A 49 -6.28 -2.12 1.91
CA THR A 49 -4.84 -2.40 1.92
C THR A 49 -4.57 -3.90 1.81
N LEU A 50 -5.34 -4.73 2.51
CA LEU A 50 -5.24 -6.18 2.36
C LEU A 50 -5.56 -6.60 0.92
N GLY A 51 -6.66 -6.09 0.33
CA GLY A 51 -7.02 -6.44 -1.04
C GLY A 51 -5.93 -6.09 -2.07
N VAL A 52 -5.24 -4.96 -1.89
CA VAL A 52 -4.08 -4.60 -2.74
C VAL A 52 -2.91 -5.55 -2.53
N PHE A 53 -2.62 -5.88 -1.27
CA PHE A 53 -1.53 -6.79 -0.93
C PHE A 53 -1.78 -8.19 -1.53
N GLU A 54 -3.00 -8.71 -1.40
CA GLU A 54 -3.38 -9.99 -2.03
C GLU A 54 -3.25 -9.93 -3.56
N GLU A 55 -3.76 -8.87 -4.20
CA GLU A 55 -3.68 -8.70 -5.65
C GLU A 55 -2.24 -8.66 -6.18
N LEU A 56 -1.36 -7.89 -5.53
CA LEU A 56 0.00 -7.62 -6.02
C LEU A 56 1.04 -8.64 -5.55
N VAL A 57 0.82 -9.29 -4.42
CA VAL A 57 1.77 -10.24 -3.83
C VAL A 57 1.30 -11.69 -4.02
N LEU A 58 0.02 -11.97 -3.78
CA LEU A 58 -0.50 -13.35 -3.76
C LEU A 58 -1.16 -13.76 -5.09
N GLY A 59 -1.58 -12.79 -5.92
CA GLY A 59 -2.24 -13.10 -7.18
C GLY A 59 -3.54 -13.88 -6.99
N ASP A 60 -3.59 -15.13 -7.44
CA ASP A 60 -4.74 -16.01 -7.31
C ASP A 60 -4.80 -16.75 -5.95
N ASP A 61 -3.74 -16.65 -5.14
CA ASP A 61 -3.68 -17.27 -3.82
C ASP A 61 -4.34 -16.38 -2.76
N THR A 62 -4.63 -16.96 -1.60
CA THR A 62 -5.21 -16.25 -0.45
C THR A 62 -4.18 -16.08 0.66
N ILE A 63 -4.35 -15.05 1.47
CA ILE A 63 -3.51 -14.82 2.63
C ILE A 63 -3.71 -15.92 3.69
N ARG A 64 -2.64 -16.24 4.42
CA ARG A 64 -2.70 -17.13 5.60
C ARG A 64 -3.60 -16.52 6.69
N ASP A 65 -4.10 -17.33 7.60
CA ASP A 65 -5.05 -16.91 8.63
C ASP A 65 -4.46 -16.91 10.06
N ASP A 66 -3.16 -17.18 10.18
CA ASP A 66 -2.42 -17.25 11.44
C ASP A 66 -1.56 -15.99 11.72
N TYR A 67 -1.89 -14.85 11.11
CA TYR A 67 -1.30 -13.55 11.44
C TYR A 67 -2.21 -12.75 12.38
N GLU A 68 -1.63 -11.84 13.16
CA GLU A 68 -2.40 -10.91 13.98
C GLU A 68 -2.89 -9.74 13.13
N ALA A 69 -4.17 -9.37 13.27
CA ALA A 69 -4.80 -8.35 12.44
C ALA A 69 -5.42 -7.22 13.27
N SER A 70 -5.21 -5.97 12.83
CA SER A 70 -5.86 -4.80 13.41
C SER A 70 -6.35 -3.82 12.36
N ASP A 71 -7.51 -3.20 12.64
CA ASP A 71 -8.00 -2.02 11.92
C ASP A 71 -7.30 -0.74 12.40
N ASP A 72 -6.71 -0.77 13.58
CA ASP A 72 -5.93 0.34 14.11
C ASP A 72 -4.48 0.25 13.58
N ILE A 73 -4.12 1.24 12.79
CA ILE A 73 -2.81 1.31 12.13
C ILE A 73 -1.71 1.69 13.10
N GLN A 74 -2.03 2.47 14.14
CA GLN A 74 -1.06 2.79 15.18
C GLN A 74 -0.67 1.53 15.95
N GLU A 75 -1.66 0.69 16.28
CA GLU A 75 -1.44 -0.60 16.93
C GLU A 75 -0.51 -1.51 16.10
N LEU A 76 -0.73 -1.61 14.77
CA LEU A 76 0.17 -2.36 13.88
C LEU A 76 1.61 -1.85 13.92
N SER A 77 1.79 -0.52 13.91
CA SER A 77 3.11 0.09 13.99
C SER A 77 3.79 -0.19 15.34
N GLU A 78 3.02 -0.17 16.44
CA GLU A 78 3.51 -0.48 17.79
C GLU A 78 3.93 -1.95 17.91
N TRP A 79 3.15 -2.89 17.36
CA TRP A 79 3.50 -4.32 17.38
C TRP A 79 4.83 -4.57 16.68
N VAL A 80 5.02 -4.03 15.48
CA VAL A 80 6.29 -4.16 14.75
C VAL A 80 7.43 -3.47 15.50
N ALA A 81 7.19 -2.30 16.10
CA ALA A 81 8.21 -1.55 16.83
C ALA A 81 8.72 -2.28 18.08
N ASP A 82 7.90 -3.12 18.68
CA ASP A 82 8.23 -3.87 19.89
C ASP A 82 8.69 -5.31 19.60
N ASP A 83 8.71 -5.71 18.32
CA ASP A 83 9.08 -7.05 17.89
C ASP A 83 10.13 -7.03 16.76
N VAL A 84 11.35 -7.43 17.08
CA VAL A 84 12.47 -7.50 16.12
C VAL A 84 12.22 -8.50 14.96
N ASN A 85 11.38 -9.49 15.18
CA ASN A 85 10.99 -10.49 14.19
C ASN A 85 9.66 -10.15 13.49
N GLY A 86 9.09 -8.99 13.79
CA GLY A 86 7.81 -8.55 13.24
C GLY A 86 7.90 -8.08 11.79
N LEU A 87 6.97 -8.55 10.97
CA LEU A 87 6.75 -8.09 9.60
C LEU A 87 5.29 -7.68 9.42
N SER A 88 5.05 -6.52 8.82
CA SER A 88 3.70 -6.00 8.58
C SER A 88 3.56 -5.40 7.20
N PHE A 89 2.32 -5.30 6.72
CA PHE A 89 1.97 -4.48 5.56
C PHE A 89 0.95 -3.41 5.93
N MET A 90 1.19 -2.19 5.47
CA MET A 90 0.30 -1.04 5.69
C MET A 90 0.40 -0.05 4.54
N GLY A 91 -0.57 0.86 4.44
CA GLY A 91 -0.47 1.96 3.48
C GLY A 91 0.68 2.91 3.81
N ILE A 92 1.38 3.41 2.80
CA ILE A 92 2.52 4.32 2.98
C ILE A 92 2.17 5.57 3.80
N GLY A 93 0.95 6.08 3.67
CA GLY A 93 0.48 7.22 4.45
C GLY A 93 0.49 6.96 5.95
N ASN A 94 0.23 5.72 6.36
CA ASN A 94 0.23 5.33 7.76
C ASN A 94 1.65 5.24 8.32
N TYR A 95 2.56 4.63 7.55
CA TYR A 95 3.97 4.60 7.90
C TYR A 95 4.56 6.02 8.04
N LEU A 96 4.25 6.92 7.10
CA LEU A 96 4.72 8.31 7.13
C LEU A 96 4.08 9.14 8.25
N ALA A 97 2.86 8.79 8.67
CA ALA A 97 2.17 9.46 9.77
C ALA A 97 2.59 8.94 11.16
N THR A 98 3.30 7.82 11.23
CA THR A 98 3.82 7.29 12.51
C THR A 98 4.89 8.23 13.06
N GLU A 99 4.75 8.60 14.33
CA GLU A 99 5.62 9.58 15.00
C GLU A 99 6.32 9.01 16.24
N GLY A 100 7.23 9.80 16.80
CA GLY A 100 7.87 9.54 18.10
C GLY A 100 8.80 8.32 18.10
N GLU A 101 8.79 7.59 19.22
CA GLU A 101 9.67 6.44 19.43
C GLU A 101 9.33 5.25 18.53
N VAL A 102 8.06 5.05 18.21
CA VAL A 102 7.59 3.99 17.31
C VAL A 102 8.23 4.17 15.94
N ARG A 103 8.20 5.38 15.38
CA ARG A 103 8.78 5.69 14.07
C ARG A 103 10.27 5.38 13.99
N ASN A 104 10.99 5.53 15.09
CA ASN A 104 12.45 5.28 15.16
C ASN A 104 12.81 3.79 15.23
N LYS A 105 11.82 2.93 15.48
CA LYS A 105 11.99 1.48 15.62
C LYS A 105 11.51 0.68 14.40
N ILE A 106 10.79 1.31 13.49
CA ILE A 106 10.27 0.65 12.28
C ILE A 106 10.93 1.24 11.04
N ASP A 107 11.11 0.42 10.03
CA ASP A 107 11.54 0.86 8.71
C ASP A 107 10.72 0.15 7.63
N ASN A 108 10.73 0.69 6.42
CA ASN A 108 10.13 0.04 5.28
C ASN A 108 11.12 -0.93 4.63
N VAL A 109 10.62 -2.06 4.22
CA VAL A 109 11.36 -3.06 3.44
C VAL A 109 11.39 -2.61 1.97
N LEU A 110 12.55 -2.78 1.30
CA LEU A 110 12.60 -2.68 -0.15
C LEU A 110 11.88 -3.89 -0.75
N VAL A 111 11.26 -3.71 -1.90
CA VAL A 111 10.64 -4.81 -2.64
C VAL A 111 11.28 -4.90 -4.01
N ASP A 112 11.90 -6.05 -4.30
CA ASP A 112 12.72 -6.26 -5.50
C ASP A 112 13.80 -5.17 -5.67
N GLY A 113 14.43 -4.76 -4.57
CA GLY A 113 15.47 -3.72 -4.55
C GLY A 113 14.94 -2.29 -4.65
N VAL A 114 13.63 -2.06 -4.69
CA VAL A 114 13.03 -0.74 -4.85
C VAL A 114 12.39 -0.25 -3.54
N ALA A 115 12.75 0.95 -3.11
CA ALA A 115 12.18 1.56 -1.92
C ALA A 115 10.82 2.23 -2.21
N PRO A 116 9.87 2.25 -1.26
CA PRO A 116 8.57 2.91 -1.42
C PRO A 116 8.69 4.45 -1.31
N THR A 117 9.54 5.06 -2.13
CA THR A 117 9.71 6.51 -2.19
C THR A 117 8.68 7.16 -3.12
N ALA A 118 8.48 8.47 -2.96
CA ALA A 118 7.58 9.23 -3.83
C ALA A 118 7.99 9.12 -5.31
N ASP A 119 9.29 9.18 -5.60
CA ASP A 119 9.80 9.15 -6.98
C ASP A 119 9.62 7.76 -7.61
N GLU A 120 9.96 6.69 -6.88
CA GLU A 120 9.80 5.31 -7.38
C GLU A 120 8.33 4.92 -7.53
N THR A 121 7.47 5.38 -6.60
CA THR A 121 6.02 5.16 -6.69
C THR A 121 5.42 5.94 -7.87
N LYS A 122 5.81 7.22 -8.02
CA LYS A 122 5.32 8.08 -9.11
C LYS A 122 5.75 7.59 -10.50
N SER A 123 6.95 7.01 -10.61
CA SER A 123 7.46 6.43 -11.86
C SER A 123 6.92 5.04 -12.17
N GLY A 124 6.19 4.42 -11.22
CA GLY A 124 5.69 3.05 -11.36
C GLY A 124 6.74 1.96 -11.16
N ASN A 125 7.91 2.31 -10.61
CA ASN A 125 8.97 1.33 -10.35
C ASN A 125 8.73 0.52 -9.07
N TYR A 126 8.04 1.10 -8.06
CA TYR A 126 7.74 0.36 -6.83
C TYR A 126 6.59 -0.61 -7.04
N PRO A 127 6.82 -1.93 -6.92
CA PRO A 127 5.86 -2.93 -7.37
C PRO A 127 4.57 -2.99 -6.55
N LEU A 128 4.59 -2.57 -5.27
CA LEU A 128 3.40 -2.57 -4.41
C LEU A 128 2.69 -1.22 -4.39
N SER A 129 2.58 -0.57 -5.53
CA SER A 129 1.89 0.72 -5.64
C SER A 129 0.69 0.64 -6.58
N ARG A 130 -0.35 1.42 -6.25
CA ARG A 130 -1.48 1.64 -7.15
C ARG A 130 -2.07 3.02 -6.95
N PRO A 131 -2.70 3.61 -7.99
CA PRO A 131 -3.43 4.85 -7.84
C PRO A 131 -4.74 4.66 -7.05
N LEU A 132 -5.18 5.72 -6.37
CA LEU A 132 -6.51 5.79 -5.78
C LEU A 132 -7.48 6.43 -6.77
N PHE A 133 -8.68 5.87 -6.86
CA PHE A 133 -9.72 6.34 -7.76
C PHE A 133 -10.90 6.92 -7.01
N ILE A 134 -11.53 7.94 -7.58
CA ILE A 134 -12.87 8.38 -7.19
C ILE A 134 -13.87 7.93 -8.26
N TYR A 135 -15.04 7.45 -7.83
CA TYR A 135 -16.11 7.04 -8.72
C TYR A 135 -17.27 8.01 -8.58
N VAL A 136 -17.69 8.61 -9.68
CA VAL A 136 -18.80 9.56 -9.72
C VAL A 136 -19.92 8.97 -10.55
N ASN A 137 -21.13 8.89 -9.97
CA ASN A 137 -22.29 8.47 -10.72
C ASN A 137 -22.64 9.52 -11.80
N ALA A 138 -22.72 9.11 -13.07
CA ALA A 138 -22.90 10.01 -14.20
C ALA A 138 -24.18 10.86 -14.13
N GLU A 139 -25.29 10.33 -13.58
CA GLU A 139 -26.51 11.12 -13.40
C GLU A 139 -26.39 12.11 -12.22
N SER A 140 -25.64 11.74 -11.19
CA SER A 140 -25.37 12.63 -10.07
C SER A 140 -24.40 13.76 -10.43
N ALA A 141 -23.45 13.52 -11.34
CA ALA A 141 -22.53 14.53 -11.85
C ALA A 141 -23.23 15.73 -12.53
N LYS A 142 -24.47 15.55 -12.99
CA LYS A 142 -25.29 16.63 -13.59
C LYS A 142 -25.87 17.62 -12.55
N LYS A 143 -25.68 17.34 -11.26
CA LYS A 143 -26.13 18.25 -10.19
C LYS A 143 -25.03 19.25 -9.87
N ASP A 144 -25.37 20.53 -9.81
CA ASP A 144 -24.39 21.61 -9.60
C ASP A 144 -23.50 21.38 -8.37
N ASN A 145 -24.07 20.93 -7.25
CA ASN A 145 -23.32 20.67 -6.02
C ASN A 145 -22.36 19.47 -6.11
N VAL A 146 -22.67 18.46 -6.93
CA VAL A 146 -21.78 17.32 -7.17
C VAL A 146 -20.67 17.73 -8.12
N ASP A 147 -21.02 18.43 -9.19
CA ASP A 147 -20.06 18.95 -10.15
C ASP A 147 -19.04 19.88 -9.49
N GLU A 148 -19.52 20.85 -8.68
CA GLU A 148 -18.64 21.75 -7.91
C GLU A 148 -17.72 21.00 -6.95
N PHE A 149 -18.25 19.99 -6.24
CA PHE A 149 -17.46 19.17 -5.33
C PHE A 149 -16.36 18.41 -6.07
N VAL A 150 -16.70 17.68 -7.14
CA VAL A 150 -15.75 16.84 -7.89
C VAL A 150 -14.68 17.71 -8.56
N THR A 151 -15.09 18.81 -9.20
CA THR A 151 -14.16 19.76 -9.83
C THR A 151 -13.19 20.33 -8.81
N THR A 152 -13.70 20.82 -7.67
CA THR A 152 -12.87 21.33 -6.58
C THR A 152 -11.91 20.28 -6.02
N TYR A 153 -12.41 19.04 -5.85
CA TYR A 153 -11.59 17.92 -5.37
C TYR A 153 -10.43 17.64 -6.32
N VAL A 154 -10.71 17.45 -7.61
CA VAL A 154 -9.68 17.11 -8.59
C VAL A 154 -8.71 18.28 -8.81
N ASP A 155 -9.19 19.52 -8.80
CA ASP A 155 -8.35 20.72 -8.97
C ASP A 155 -7.34 20.90 -7.83
N ASN A 156 -7.68 20.46 -6.63
CA ASN A 156 -6.82 20.61 -5.45
C ASN A 156 -6.09 19.32 -5.06
N ALA A 157 -6.37 18.18 -5.70
CA ALA A 157 -5.84 16.87 -5.30
C ALA A 157 -4.30 16.89 -5.25
N GLU A 158 -3.62 17.38 -6.28
CA GLU A 158 -2.16 17.45 -6.33
C GLU A 158 -1.57 18.21 -5.13
N ALA A 159 -2.17 19.34 -4.74
CA ALA A 159 -1.67 20.16 -3.63
C ALA A 159 -1.99 19.58 -2.25
N VAL A 160 -3.04 18.74 -2.16
CA VAL A 160 -3.50 18.15 -0.89
C VAL A 160 -2.79 16.83 -0.58
N MET A 161 -2.47 16.02 -1.59
CA MET A 161 -1.89 14.68 -1.39
C MET A 161 -0.71 14.65 -0.41
N PRO A 162 0.33 15.50 -0.50
CA PRO A 162 1.44 15.48 0.46
C PRO A 162 1.03 15.83 1.90
N ARG A 163 -0.07 16.59 2.08
CA ARG A 163 -0.55 16.99 3.41
C ARG A 163 -1.29 15.89 4.15
N VAL A 164 -1.71 14.85 3.41
CA VAL A 164 -2.39 13.68 3.94
C VAL A 164 -1.53 12.42 3.76
N TYR A 165 -0.23 12.61 3.59
CA TYR A 165 0.77 11.55 3.47
C TYR A 165 0.55 10.60 2.29
N PHE A 166 -0.06 11.07 1.20
CA PHE A 166 -0.10 10.34 -0.06
C PHE A 166 0.89 10.92 -1.05
N TYR A 167 1.41 10.08 -1.91
CA TYR A 167 2.25 10.52 -3.00
C TYR A 167 1.42 11.09 -4.15
N GLN A 168 1.98 12.11 -4.80
CA GLN A 168 1.36 12.71 -5.97
C GLN A 168 1.51 11.78 -7.19
N LEU A 169 0.50 11.80 -8.04
CA LEU A 169 0.57 11.21 -9.37
C LEU A 169 1.39 12.11 -10.33
N PRO A 170 1.82 11.60 -11.49
CA PRO A 170 2.33 12.43 -12.57
C PRO A 170 1.34 13.55 -12.95
N GLU A 171 1.86 14.73 -13.33
CA GLU A 171 1.02 15.90 -13.65
C GLU A 171 0.02 15.60 -14.79
N GLU A 172 0.45 14.84 -15.78
CA GLU A 172 -0.38 14.42 -16.91
C GLU A 172 -1.62 13.61 -16.49
N VAL A 173 -1.52 12.86 -15.40
CA VAL A 173 -2.66 12.06 -14.86
C VAL A 173 -3.74 12.95 -14.29
N TYR A 174 -3.36 14.02 -13.56
CA TYR A 174 -4.33 15.00 -13.08
C TYR A 174 -5.01 15.72 -14.25
N GLY A 175 -4.25 16.09 -15.28
CA GLY A 175 -4.78 16.70 -16.50
C GLY A 175 -5.77 15.78 -17.22
N ALA A 176 -5.43 14.53 -17.41
CA ALA A 176 -6.28 13.53 -18.03
C ALA A 176 -7.57 13.29 -17.22
N THR A 177 -7.45 13.24 -15.86
CA THR A 177 -8.61 13.07 -14.96
C THR A 177 -9.60 14.23 -15.09
N LYS A 178 -9.12 15.48 -15.11
CA LYS A 178 -9.92 16.68 -15.29
C LYS A 178 -10.65 16.66 -16.65
N GLN A 179 -9.92 16.36 -17.72
CA GLN A 179 -10.50 16.27 -19.05
C GLN A 179 -11.56 15.19 -19.16
N ARG A 180 -11.28 13.99 -18.62
CA ARG A 180 -12.20 12.87 -18.58
C ARG A 180 -13.51 13.21 -17.87
N TYR A 181 -13.43 13.89 -16.75
CA TYR A 181 -14.61 14.34 -16.00
C TYR A 181 -15.40 15.40 -16.80
N ALA A 182 -14.73 16.40 -17.34
CA ALA A 182 -15.36 17.44 -18.15
C ALA A 182 -16.06 16.92 -19.40
N ASP A 183 -15.51 15.89 -20.04
CA ASP A 183 -16.07 15.23 -21.22
C ASP A 183 -17.22 14.26 -20.87
N GLY A 184 -17.46 14.00 -19.58
CA GLY A 184 -18.46 13.01 -19.14
C GLY A 184 -18.12 11.59 -19.55
N THR A 185 -16.86 11.26 -19.73
CA THR A 185 -16.41 9.93 -20.14
C THR A 185 -16.66 8.92 -19.03
N THR A 186 -17.42 7.87 -19.34
CA THR A 186 -17.75 6.81 -18.38
C THR A 186 -16.91 5.55 -18.58
N GLY A 187 -16.95 4.64 -17.61
CA GLY A 187 -16.19 3.39 -17.60
C GLY A 187 -14.82 3.55 -16.97
N ILE A 188 -14.06 2.47 -16.98
CA ILE A 188 -12.70 2.39 -16.43
C ILE A 188 -11.71 2.79 -17.52
N ASP A 189 -10.66 3.48 -17.17
CA ASP A 189 -9.53 3.73 -18.03
C ASP A 189 -8.46 2.67 -17.74
N GLU A 190 -8.35 1.66 -18.60
CA GLU A 190 -7.43 0.53 -18.40
C GLU A 190 -5.97 0.95 -18.35
N GLN A 191 -5.63 2.12 -18.90
CA GLN A 191 -4.25 2.65 -18.87
C GLN A 191 -3.72 2.88 -17.44
N TRP A 192 -4.60 3.08 -16.48
CA TRP A 192 -4.23 3.40 -15.10
C TRP A 192 -4.52 2.27 -14.11
N HIS A 193 -4.96 1.11 -14.61
CA HIS A 193 -5.27 -0.09 -13.82
C HIS A 193 -4.18 -1.18 -13.90
N SER A 194 -3.11 -0.91 -14.62
CA SER A 194 -1.98 -1.84 -14.79
C SER A 194 -0.79 -1.43 -13.95
#